data_da5da00538955e754a535d8908fd54b2
#
_entry.id   da5da00538955e754a535d8908fd54b2
#
_cell.length_a   1.000
_cell.length_b   1.000
_cell.length_c   1.000
_cell.angle_alpha   90.00
_cell.angle_beta   90.00
_cell.angle_gamma   90.00
#
_symmetry.space_group_name_H-M   'P 1'
#
loop_
_entity.id
_entity.type
_entity.pdbx_description
1 polymer ?
#
loop_
_entity_poly.entity_id
_entity_poly.type
_entity_poly.pdbx_seq_one_letter_code
_entity_poly.pdbx_strand_id
1 'polypeptide(L)'
;IARAIASEPHLLLMDEPLSNLDAKLRVDMRSELKRLHTETGTTMIYVTHDQVEALTMSTKIAIFREGIIIQVAHPLELYNNPANLYVADFIGNPRINFVDGKAEVSASGLTVNSVLGQMTFPADHLKDENMPQEASFDAVLGIRPEQIAINTSRQSPSDIEAHIYTSMPAGSETLVTVKVGGVSMVIKALGITHYNPDQVVYLSIDTTKINVFDKKTENLIKYSVE
;
A
#
# COMPACT_ATOMS: atom_id res chain seq x y z
N ILE A 1 -1.36 -30.41 -7.57
CA ILE A 1 -1.57 -30.18 -6.13
C ILE A 1 -1.98 -31.49 -5.43
N ALA A 2 -3.09 -32.18 -5.79
CA ALA A 2 -3.57 -33.38 -5.11
C ALA A 2 -2.53 -34.48 -4.92
N ARG A 3 -1.72 -34.77 -5.98
CA ARG A 3 -0.64 -35.77 -5.91
C ARG A 3 0.47 -35.43 -4.91
N ALA A 4 0.81 -34.15 -4.78
CA ALA A 4 1.85 -33.70 -3.86
C ALA A 4 1.38 -33.76 -2.41
N ILE A 5 0.10 -33.53 -2.15
CA ILE A 5 -0.51 -33.58 -0.81
C ILE A 5 -0.72 -35.03 -0.35
N ALA A 6 -1.08 -35.94 -1.26
CA ALA A 6 -1.36 -37.33 -0.94
C ALA A 6 -0.18 -38.10 -0.29
N SER A 7 1.04 -37.55 -0.43
CA SER A 7 2.24 -38.12 0.23
C SER A 7 2.49 -37.58 1.64
N GLU A 8 1.58 -36.75 2.17
CA GLU A 8 1.68 -36.12 3.51
C GLU A 8 3.06 -35.47 3.78
N PRO A 9 3.52 -34.55 2.89
CA PRO A 9 4.86 -33.98 3.02
C PRO A 9 4.95 -33.02 4.18
N HIS A 10 6.11 -32.91 4.83
CA HIS A 10 6.37 -31.89 5.84
C HIS A 10 6.50 -30.48 5.25
N LEU A 11 6.91 -30.38 3.98
CA LEU A 11 7.07 -29.15 3.23
C LEU A 11 6.49 -29.30 1.83
N LEU A 12 5.58 -28.40 1.47
CA LEU A 12 4.97 -28.32 0.15
C LEU A 12 5.48 -27.07 -0.60
N LEU A 13 6.06 -27.28 -1.77
CA LEU A 13 6.51 -26.20 -2.66
C LEU A 13 5.52 -26.03 -3.80
N MET A 14 5.02 -24.84 -4.01
CA MET A 14 4.07 -24.50 -5.08
C MET A 14 4.58 -23.28 -5.83
N ASP A 15 4.76 -23.45 -7.14
CA ASP A 15 5.17 -22.39 -8.04
C ASP A 15 3.99 -22.01 -8.94
N GLU A 16 3.45 -20.82 -8.74
CA GLU A 16 2.29 -20.24 -9.44
C GLU A 16 1.12 -21.22 -9.66
N PRO A 17 0.64 -21.95 -8.63
CA PRO A 17 -0.25 -23.09 -8.83
C PRO A 17 -1.65 -22.71 -9.34
N LEU A 18 -2.06 -21.44 -9.25
CA LEU A 18 -3.37 -20.96 -9.68
C LEU A 18 -3.33 -20.07 -10.94
N SER A 19 -2.14 -19.84 -11.53
CA SER A 19 -1.96 -18.91 -12.66
C SER A 19 -2.82 -19.24 -13.88
N ASN A 20 -3.05 -20.54 -14.15
CA ASN A 20 -3.78 -21.02 -15.33
C ASN A 20 -5.29 -21.19 -15.09
N LEU A 21 -5.83 -20.74 -13.96
CA LEU A 21 -7.24 -20.84 -13.62
C LEU A 21 -8.00 -19.55 -13.97
N ASP A 22 -9.28 -19.70 -14.35
CA ASP A 22 -10.18 -18.56 -14.48
C ASP A 22 -10.43 -17.88 -13.12
N ALA A 23 -10.96 -16.65 -13.16
CA ALA A 23 -11.10 -15.81 -11.96
C ALA A 23 -12.00 -16.46 -10.88
N LYS A 24 -13.10 -17.13 -11.27
CA LYS A 24 -14.01 -17.77 -10.32
C LYS A 24 -13.35 -18.96 -9.64
N LEU A 25 -12.79 -19.87 -10.43
CA LEU A 25 -12.11 -21.06 -9.94
C LEU A 25 -10.90 -20.69 -9.06
N ARG A 26 -10.19 -19.59 -9.38
CA ARG A 26 -9.08 -19.09 -8.58
C ARG A 26 -9.52 -18.68 -7.18
N VAL A 27 -10.67 -17.99 -7.04
CA VAL A 27 -11.23 -17.63 -5.73
C VAL A 27 -11.58 -18.86 -4.91
N ASP A 28 -12.25 -19.84 -5.51
CA ASP A 28 -12.63 -21.09 -4.84
C ASP A 28 -11.37 -21.86 -4.40
N MET A 29 -10.37 -21.97 -5.27
CA MET A 29 -9.12 -22.69 -4.98
C MET A 29 -8.26 -22.00 -3.90
N ARG A 30 -8.26 -20.67 -3.80
CA ARG A 30 -7.59 -19.97 -2.68
C ARG A 30 -8.21 -20.39 -1.35
N SER A 31 -9.53 -20.41 -1.26
CA SER A 31 -10.25 -20.82 -0.06
C SER A 31 -9.94 -22.27 0.32
N GLU A 32 -9.93 -23.18 -0.65
CA GLU A 32 -9.61 -24.59 -0.44
C GLU A 32 -8.16 -24.80 0.01
N LEU A 33 -7.19 -24.10 -0.61
CA LEU A 33 -5.78 -24.20 -0.23
C LEU A 33 -5.55 -23.67 1.19
N LYS A 34 -6.21 -22.54 1.55
CA LYS A 34 -6.12 -21.99 2.92
C LYS A 34 -6.70 -22.95 3.95
N ARG A 35 -7.86 -23.57 3.67
CA ARG A 35 -8.48 -24.57 4.51
C ARG A 35 -7.57 -25.80 4.69
N LEU A 36 -7.03 -26.30 3.58
CA LEU A 36 -6.11 -27.44 3.57
C LEU A 36 -4.85 -27.17 4.42
N HIS A 37 -4.24 -25.98 4.26
CA HIS A 37 -3.10 -25.58 5.09
C HIS A 37 -3.44 -25.61 6.58
N THR A 38 -4.63 -25.11 6.96
CA THR A 38 -5.09 -25.11 8.36
C THR A 38 -5.34 -26.54 8.89
N GLU A 39 -5.91 -27.42 8.06
CA GLU A 39 -6.22 -28.81 8.44
C GLU A 39 -4.99 -29.70 8.55
N THR A 40 -4.04 -29.53 7.64
CA THR A 40 -2.83 -30.39 7.60
C THR A 40 -1.68 -29.88 8.46
N GLY A 41 -1.63 -28.58 8.75
CA GLY A 41 -0.50 -27.94 9.43
C GLY A 41 0.84 -28.02 8.65
N THR A 42 0.79 -28.44 7.37
CA THR A 42 1.97 -28.59 6.52
C THR A 42 2.59 -27.21 6.22
N THR A 43 3.92 -27.09 6.33
CA THR A 43 4.59 -25.87 5.89
C THR A 43 4.49 -25.74 4.37
N MET A 44 4.01 -24.59 3.88
CA MET A 44 3.85 -24.33 2.45
C MET A 44 4.71 -23.14 2.03
N ILE A 45 5.53 -23.34 0.99
CA ILE A 45 6.18 -22.24 0.26
C ILE A 45 5.42 -22.05 -1.04
N TYR A 46 4.83 -20.87 -1.19
CA TYR A 46 3.93 -20.52 -2.28
C TYR A 46 4.51 -19.36 -3.07
N VAL A 47 4.89 -19.59 -4.32
CA VAL A 47 5.37 -18.54 -5.22
C VAL A 47 4.19 -18.05 -6.07
N THR A 48 3.99 -16.75 -6.11
CA THR A 48 2.94 -16.10 -6.91
C THR A 48 3.34 -14.68 -7.30
N HIS A 49 2.80 -14.21 -8.42
CA HIS A 49 2.81 -12.80 -8.81
C HIS A 49 1.45 -12.10 -8.50
N ASP A 50 0.46 -12.85 -8.01
CA ASP A 50 -0.84 -12.31 -7.60
C ASP A 50 -0.77 -11.80 -6.16
N GLN A 51 -0.83 -10.48 -6.00
CA GLN A 51 -0.78 -9.82 -4.68
C GLN A 51 -1.94 -10.22 -3.77
N VAL A 52 -3.13 -10.50 -4.33
CA VAL A 52 -4.29 -10.92 -3.55
C VAL A 52 -4.04 -12.30 -2.94
N GLU A 53 -3.42 -13.22 -3.70
CA GLU A 53 -3.01 -14.52 -3.18
C GLU A 53 -2.01 -14.36 -2.03
N ALA A 54 -0.95 -13.57 -2.24
CA ALA A 54 0.06 -13.33 -1.22
C ALA A 54 -0.55 -12.74 0.06
N LEU A 55 -1.35 -11.68 -0.05
CA LEU A 55 -1.91 -10.96 1.10
C LEU A 55 -2.98 -11.76 1.85
N THR A 56 -3.76 -12.62 1.16
CA THR A 56 -4.90 -13.31 1.79
C THR A 56 -4.60 -14.71 2.30
N MET A 57 -3.61 -15.38 1.71
CA MET A 57 -3.33 -16.80 2.02
C MET A 57 -2.15 -17.00 2.94
N SER A 58 -1.13 -16.12 2.90
CA SER A 58 0.12 -16.34 3.61
C SER A 58 0.08 -15.91 5.08
N THR A 59 0.95 -16.50 5.88
CA THR A 59 1.29 -16.04 7.24
C THR A 59 2.49 -15.10 7.21
N LYS A 60 3.38 -15.25 6.23
CA LYS A 60 4.50 -14.35 5.95
C LYS A 60 4.70 -14.23 4.44
N ILE A 61 5.06 -13.03 4.00
CA ILE A 61 5.39 -12.73 2.61
C ILE A 61 6.86 -12.33 2.54
N ALA A 62 7.58 -12.91 1.57
CA ALA A 62 8.93 -12.49 1.20
C ALA A 62 8.89 -11.78 -0.14
N ILE A 63 9.30 -10.52 -0.20
CA ILE A 63 9.44 -9.76 -1.45
C ILE A 63 10.85 -9.91 -1.99
N PHE A 64 10.93 -10.37 -3.24
CA PHE A 64 12.18 -10.55 -3.96
C PHE A 64 12.38 -9.45 -5.01
N ARG A 65 13.61 -9.00 -5.14
CA ARG A 65 14.06 -8.17 -6.25
C ARG A 65 15.45 -8.61 -6.66
N GLU A 66 15.64 -8.97 -7.94
CA GLU A 66 16.95 -9.35 -8.50
C GLU A 66 17.68 -10.45 -7.71
N GLY A 67 16.90 -11.46 -7.23
CA GLY A 67 17.45 -12.59 -6.46
C GLY A 67 17.71 -12.29 -4.97
N ILE A 68 17.43 -11.09 -4.49
CA ILE A 68 17.64 -10.68 -3.10
C ILE A 68 16.29 -10.52 -2.40
N ILE A 69 16.19 -10.97 -1.16
CA ILE A 69 15.02 -10.72 -0.30
C ILE A 69 15.11 -9.29 0.23
N ILE A 70 14.11 -8.46 -0.14
CA ILE A 70 14.03 -7.06 0.27
C ILE A 70 13.33 -6.91 1.62
N GLN A 71 12.24 -7.65 1.82
CA GLN A 71 11.49 -7.64 3.08
C GLN A 71 10.81 -8.99 3.30
N VAL A 72 10.76 -9.43 4.56
CA VAL A 72 9.92 -10.56 5.01
C VAL A 72 9.08 -10.07 6.17
N ALA A 73 7.75 -10.12 6.03
CA ALA A 73 6.84 -9.62 7.06
C ALA A 73 5.48 -10.33 7.02
N HIS A 74 4.63 -10.13 8.03
CA HIS A 74 3.21 -10.45 7.96
C HIS A 74 2.52 -9.60 6.90
N PRO A 75 1.43 -10.10 6.26
CA PRO A 75 0.75 -9.37 5.18
C PRO A 75 0.38 -7.93 5.52
N LEU A 76 -0.25 -7.68 6.67
CA LEU A 76 -0.64 -6.33 7.10
C LEU A 76 0.57 -5.44 7.38
N GLU A 77 1.61 -5.97 7.99
CA GLU A 77 2.86 -5.23 8.24
C GLU A 77 3.51 -4.84 6.91
N LEU A 78 3.59 -5.77 5.96
CA LEU A 78 4.15 -5.51 4.64
C LEU A 78 3.37 -4.41 3.89
N TYR A 79 2.04 -4.42 4.02
CA TYR A 79 1.16 -3.46 3.37
C TYR A 79 1.22 -2.07 4.01
N ASN A 80 1.15 -2.02 5.35
CA ASN A 80 1.11 -0.77 6.11
C ASN A 80 2.49 -0.13 6.26
N ASN A 81 3.55 -0.96 6.41
CA ASN A 81 4.91 -0.52 6.72
C ASN A 81 5.95 -1.14 5.77
N PRO A 82 5.84 -0.86 4.46
CA PRO A 82 6.81 -1.35 3.48
C PRO A 82 8.20 -0.79 3.78
N ALA A 83 9.23 -1.63 3.70
CA ALA A 83 10.58 -1.25 4.07
C ALA A 83 11.16 -0.09 3.24
N ASN A 84 10.73 0.02 1.98
CA ASN A 84 11.20 1.05 1.05
C ASN A 84 10.16 1.35 -0.05
N LEU A 85 10.48 2.33 -0.90
CA LEU A 85 9.63 2.74 -2.03
C LEU A 85 9.29 1.58 -2.97
N TYR A 86 10.25 0.68 -3.24
CA TYR A 86 10.03 -0.47 -4.11
C TYR A 86 8.94 -1.40 -3.56
N VAL A 87 9.02 -1.77 -2.28
CA VAL A 87 8.00 -2.62 -1.65
C VAL A 87 6.65 -1.92 -1.60
N ALA A 88 6.64 -0.61 -1.29
CA ALA A 88 5.44 0.21 -1.25
C ALA A 88 4.70 0.25 -2.60
N ASP A 89 5.45 0.43 -3.71
CA ASP A 89 4.92 0.44 -5.08
C ASP A 89 4.47 -0.96 -5.53
N PHE A 90 5.23 -1.98 -5.12
CA PHE A 90 4.95 -3.36 -5.54
C PHE A 90 3.68 -3.91 -4.92
N ILE A 91 3.35 -3.56 -3.66
CA ILE A 91 2.19 -4.10 -2.92
C ILE A 91 1.03 -3.12 -2.92
N GLY A 92 -0.11 -3.57 -3.40
CA GLY A 92 -1.37 -2.83 -3.42
C GLY A 92 -1.96 -2.64 -4.81
N ASN A 93 -3.28 -2.70 -4.90
CA ASN A 93 -4.03 -2.46 -6.12
C ASN A 93 -5.31 -1.66 -5.80
N PRO A 94 -5.38 -0.39 -6.23
CA PRO A 94 -4.35 0.38 -6.96
C PRO A 94 -3.05 0.57 -6.17
N ARG A 95 -1.98 0.98 -6.90
CA ARG A 95 -0.68 1.29 -6.27
C ARG A 95 -0.80 2.47 -5.31
N ILE A 96 0.14 2.57 -4.38
CA ILE A 96 0.30 3.71 -3.48
C ILE A 96 0.57 5.00 -4.28
N ASN A 97 0.03 6.12 -3.82
CA ASN A 97 0.37 7.44 -4.38
C ASN A 97 1.67 7.94 -3.78
N PHE A 98 2.63 8.32 -4.61
CA PHE A 98 3.85 8.98 -4.17
C PHE A 98 3.78 10.47 -4.45
N VAL A 99 4.09 11.27 -3.42
CA VAL A 99 4.13 12.73 -3.51
C VAL A 99 5.44 13.23 -2.94
N ASP A 100 6.22 13.90 -3.79
CA ASP A 100 7.49 14.51 -3.38
C ASP A 100 7.26 15.65 -2.38
N GLY A 101 8.16 15.75 -1.41
CA GLY A 101 8.16 16.81 -0.41
C GLY A 101 9.55 17.10 0.12
N LYS A 102 9.67 18.17 0.90
CA LYS A 102 10.87 18.51 1.64
C LYS A 102 10.62 18.33 3.13
N ALA A 103 11.44 17.52 3.75
CA ALA A 103 11.35 17.18 5.16
C ALA A 103 12.31 18.01 6.00
N GLU A 104 11.88 18.38 7.19
CA GLU A 104 12.67 19.06 8.22
C GLU A 104 12.52 18.33 9.55
N VAL A 105 13.64 17.94 10.16
CA VAL A 105 13.68 17.25 11.45
C VAL A 105 13.69 18.28 12.56
N SER A 106 12.86 18.07 13.58
CA SER A 106 12.83 18.89 14.80
C SER A 106 12.78 18.01 16.05
N ALA A 107 12.95 18.60 17.22
CA ALA A 107 12.82 17.90 18.49
C ALA A 107 11.41 17.28 18.71
N SER A 108 10.39 17.82 18.06
CA SER A 108 9.00 17.35 18.16
C SER A 108 8.61 16.31 17.09
N GLY A 109 9.48 16.06 16.12
CA GLY A 109 9.22 15.10 15.03
C GLY A 109 9.66 15.59 13.66
N LEU A 110 8.96 15.14 12.64
CA LEU A 110 9.25 15.39 11.23
C LEU A 110 8.15 16.28 10.62
N THR A 111 8.54 17.37 9.96
CA THR A 111 7.61 18.21 9.18
C THR A 111 7.95 18.05 7.69
N VAL A 112 6.94 17.72 6.87
CA VAL A 112 7.08 17.57 5.43
C VAL A 112 6.24 18.63 4.72
N ASN A 113 6.87 19.41 3.87
CA ASN A 113 6.24 20.39 2.97
C ASN A 113 6.13 19.78 1.57
N SER A 114 4.92 19.71 1.03
CA SER A 114 4.63 19.15 -0.30
C SER A 114 3.54 19.94 -1.02
N VAL A 115 3.15 19.52 -2.21
CA VAL A 115 1.98 20.07 -2.93
C VAL A 115 0.66 19.83 -2.18
N LEU A 116 0.64 18.90 -1.23
CA LEU A 116 -0.51 18.63 -0.37
C LEU A 116 -0.57 19.55 0.85
N GLY A 117 0.36 20.49 0.98
CA GLY A 117 0.54 21.36 2.14
C GLY A 117 1.60 20.85 3.11
N GLN A 118 1.61 21.43 4.30
CA GLN A 118 2.51 21.07 5.40
C GLN A 118 1.88 20.00 6.26
N MET A 119 2.62 18.92 6.53
CA MET A 119 2.22 17.83 7.41
C MET A 119 3.29 17.60 8.47
N THR A 120 2.87 17.45 9.73
CA THR A 120 3.79 17.20 10.85
C THR A 120 3.51 15.81 11.43
N PHE A 121 4.56 15.04 11.63
CA PHE A 121 4.54 13.69 12.16
C PHE A 121 5.31 13.65 13.48
N PRO A 122 4.72 13.12 14.57
CA PRO A 122 5.37 13.06 15.86
C PRO A 122 6.56 12.09 15.86
N ALA A 123 7.52 12.34 16.75
CA ALA A 123 8.80 11.62 16.80
C ALA A 123 8.65 10.12 17.10
N ASP A 124 7.65 9.72 17.88
CA ASP A 124 7.36 8.33 18.21
C ASP A 124 6.85 7.47 17.03
N HIS A 125 6.52 8.12 15.90
CA HIS A 125 6.15 7.45 14.66
C HIS A 125 7.33 7.29 13.67
N LEU A 126 8.53 7.70 14.07
CA LEU A 126 9.70 7.68 13.20
C LEU A 126 10.58 6.44 13.47
N LYS A 127 11.28 5.99 12.43
CA LYS A 127 12.30 4.93 12.52
C LYS A 127 13.67 5.58 12.65
N ASP A 128 14.17 5.70 13.87
CA ASP A 128 15.47 6.36 14.16
C ASP A 128 16.62 5.80 13.33
N GLU A 129 16.61 4.48 13.08
CA GLU A 129 17.62 3.78 12.30
C GLU A 129 17.72 4.23 10.83
N ASN A 130 16.62 4.78 10.27
CA ASN A 130 16.54 5.22 8.89
C ASN A 130 16.57 6.74 8.74
N MET A 131 16.65 7.48 9.85
CA MET A 131 16.64 8.94 9.82
C MET A 131 17.91 9.48 9.19
N PRO A 132 17.80 10.37 8.17
CA PRO A 132 18.96 11.09 7.65
C PRO A 132 19.65 11.92 8.73
N GLN A 133 20.98 12.05 8.64
CA GLN A 133 21.75 12.91 9.55
C GLN A 133 21.55 14.42 9.27
N GLU A 134 21.04 14.75 8.10
CA GLU A 134 20.75 16.11 7.66
C GLU A 134 19.45 16.60 8.30
N ALA A 135 19.44 17.84 8.80
CA ALA A 135 18.26 18.46 9.40
C ALA A 135 17.12 18.70 8.38
N SER A 136 17.47 18.76 7.08
CA SER A 136 16.51 18.93 5.97
C SER A 136 16.92 18.06 4.80
N PHE A 137 15.97 17.30 4.25
CA PHE A 137 16.20 16.36 3.15
C PHE A 137 14.98 16.22 2.24
N ASP A 138 15.17 15.63 1.07
CA ASP A 138 14.08 15.33 0.16
C ASP A 138 13.38 14.04 0.60
N ALA A 139 12.05 14.12 0.76
CA ALA A 139 11.21 13.02 1.21
C ALA A 139 10.15 12.67 0.18
N VAL A 140 9.60 11.47 0.29
CA VAL A 140 8.44 11.00 -0.49
C VAL A 140 7.34 10.59 0.47
N LEU A 141 6.17 11.21 0.34
CA LEU A 141 4.95 10.78 1.03
C LEU A 141 4.33 9.61 0.27
N GLY A 142 4.04 8.51 0.94
CA GLY A 142 3.31 7.37 0.42
C GLY A 142 1.91 7.31 1.01
N ILE A 143 0.88 7.41 0.16
CA ILE A 143 -0.52 7.49 0.58
C ILE A 143 -1.32 6.44 -0.17
N ARG A 144 -1.93 5.49 0.55
CA ARG A 144 -2.76 4.46 -0.06
C ARG A 144 -4.05 5.06 -0.62
N PRO A 145 -4.53 4.60 -1.79
CA PRO A 145 -5.75 5.11 -2.43
C PRO A 145 -6.99 5.11 -1.55
N GLU A 146 -7.15 4.11 -0.70
CA GLU A 146 -8.28 3.97 0.24
C GLU A 146 -8.17 4.83 1.50
N GLN A 147 -7.02 5.47 1.74
CA GLN A 147 -6.81 6.37 2.88
C GLN A 147 -7.18 7.82 2.58
N ILE A 148 -7.63 8.09 1.36
CA ILE A 148 -8.01 9.42 0.89
C ILE A 148 -9.53 9.46 0.74
N ALA A 149 -10.19 10.30 1.51
CA ALA A 149 -11.61 10.57 1.36
C ALA A 149 -11.84 11.76 0.41
N ILE A 150 -12.87 11.67 -0.43
CA ILE A 150 -13.28 12.73 -1.35
C ILE A 150 -14.57 13.36 -0.83
N ASN A 151 -14.59 14.69 -0.71
CA ASN A 151 -15.76 15.48 -0.34
C ASN A 151 -16.08 16.51 -1.43
N THR A 152 -17.36 16.78 -1.66
CA THR A 152 -17.80 17.82 -2.62
C THR A 152 -17.76 19.23 -2.03
N SER A 153 -17.59 19.34 -0.71
CA SER A 153 -17.38 20.61 0.01
C SER A 153 -16.30 20.43 1.06
N ARG A 154 -15.61 21.52 1.39
CA ARG A 154 -14.57 21.53 2.42
C ARG A 154 -15.18 21.21 3.80
N GLN A 155 -14.68 20.17 4.45
CA GLN A 155 -15.13 19.73 5.78
C GLN A 155 -14.18 20.22 6.88
N SER A 156 -12.90 20.42 6.55
CA SER A 156 -11.85 20.85 7.48
C SER A 156 -10.94 21.89 6.81
N PRO A 157 -10.31 22.79 7.59
CA PRO A 157 -9.25 23.66 7.06
C PRO A 157 -8.06 22.90 6.45
N SER A 158 -7.83 21.67 6.90
CA SER A 158 -6.75 20.79 6.39
C SER A 158 -7.10 20.08 5.09
N ASP A 159 -8.37 20.14 4.63
CA ASP A 159 -8.77 19.50 3.37
C ASP A 159 -8.07 20.17 2.18
N ILE A 160 -7.59 19.34 1.27
CA ILE A 160 -6.80 19.73 0.12
C ILE A 160 -7.72 19.85 -1.09
N GLU A 161 -7.71 21.01 -1.75
CA GLU A 161 -8.46 21.23 -2.98
C GLU A 161 -7.82 20.45 -4.14
N ALA A 162 -8.65 19.75 -4.89
CA ALA A 162 -8.25 18.91 -6.02
C ALA A 162 -9.26 19.01 -7.16
N HIS A 163 -8.82 18.66 -8.37
CA HIS A 163 -9.66 18.59 -9.55
C HIS A 163 -9.78 17.16 -10.03
N ILE A 164 -11.00 16.71 -10.31
CA ILE A 164 -11.24 15.38 -10.88
C ILE A 164 -10.64 15.31 -12.29
N TYR A 165 -9.78 14.34 -12.53
CA TYR A 165 -9.28 14.03 -13.86
C TYR A 165 -10.15 12.96 -14.53
N THR A 166 -10.45 11.87 -13.81
CA THR A 166 -11.34 10.79 -14.29
C THR A 166 -12.00 10.06 -13.12
N SER A 167 -13.16 9.51 -13.36
CA SER A 167 -13.93 8.70 -12.41
C SER A 167 -14.40 7.43 -13.11
N MET A 168 -14.03 6.27 -12.55
CA MET A 168 -14.28 4.93 -13.10
C MET A 168 -15.00 4.06 -12.07
N PRO A 169 -16.35 4.04 -12.08
CA PRO A 169 -17.11 3.12 -11.23
C PRO A 169 -16.83 1.66 -11.61
N ALA A 170 -16.48 0.84 -10.63
CA ALA A 170 -16.11 -0.57 -10.80
C ALA A 170 -16.98 -1.52 -9.94
N GLY A 171 -18.27 -1.20 -9.81
CA GLY A 171 -19.24 -1.99 -9.04
C GLY A 171 -19.24 -1.64 -7.56
N SER A 172 -18.46 -2.33 -6.72
CA SER A 172 -18.40 -2.08 -5.27
C SER A 172 -17.55 -0.85 -4.89
N GLU A 173 -16.78 -0.31 -5.82
CA GLU A 173 -15.87 0.81 -5.62
C GLU A 173 -15.81 1.71 -6.85
N THR A 174 -15.32 2.93 -6.67
CA THR A 174 -15.04 3.88 -7.75
C THR A 174 -13.57 4.28 -7.68
N LEU A 175 -12.82 4.08 -8.77
CA LEU A 175 -11.47 4.59 -8.91
C LEU A 175 -11.53 6.01 -9.45
N VAL A 176 -11.01 6.95 -8.67
CA VAL A 176 -11.02 8.36 -9.02
C VAL A 176 -9.58 8.85 -9.14
N THR A 177 -9.24 9.41 -10.29
CA THR A 177 -7.96 10.10 -10.46
C THR A 177 -8.20 11.59 -10.29
N VAL A 178 -7.43 12.21 -9.41
CA VAL A 178 -7.47 13.66 -9.15
C VAL A 178 -6.12 14.31 -9.46
N LYS A 179 -6.13 15.62 -9.68
CA LYS A 179 -4.93 16.46 -9.82
C LYS A 179 -4.85 17.46 -8.67
N VAL A 180 -3.69 17.50 -8.01
CA VAL A 180 -3.35 18.46 -6.96
C VAL A 180 -2.00 19.06 -7.29
N GLY A 181 -1.91 20.38 -7.54
CA GLY A 181 -0.64 21.06 -7.80
C GLY A 181 0.19 20.43 -8.94
N GLY A 182 -0.47 19.84 -9.95
CA GLY A 182 0.21 19.15 -11.05
C GLY A 182 0.51 17.66 -10.81
N VAL A 183 0.37 17.16 -9.59
CA VAL A 183 0.53 15.73 -9.26
C VAL A 183 -0.81 15.02 -9.45
N SER A 184 -0.77 13.82 -10.07
CA SER A 184 -1.94 12.94 -10.22
C SER A 184 -1.96 11.92 -9.09
N MET A 185 -3.11 11.77 -8.44
CA MET A 185 -3.33 10.78 -7.37
C MET A 185 -4.54 9.91 -7.69
N VAL A 186 -4.44 8.63 -7.37
CA VAL A 186 -5.55 7.68 -7.49
C VAL A 186 -6.20 7.49 -6.12
N ILE A 187 -7.51 7.56 -6.09
CA ILE A 187 -8.32 7.39 -4.88
C ILE A 187 -9.28 6.22 -5.10
N LYS A 188 -9.45 5.41 -4.08
CA LYS A 188 -10.38 4.29 -4.06
C LYS A 188 -11.56 4.64 -3.14
N ALA A 189 -12.64 5.13 -3.74
CA ALA A 189 -13.86 5.45 -3.02
C ALA A 189 -14.80 4.24 -2.95
N LEU A 190 -15.44 4.02 -1.81
CA LEU A 190 -16.42 2.94 -1.64
C LEU A 190 -17.72 3.28 -2.39
N GLY A 191 -18.31 2.25 -3.01
CA GLY A 191 -19.56 2.37 -3.73
C GLY A 191 -19.44 2.99 -5.13
N ILE A 192 -20.60 3.22 -5.75
CA ILE A 192 -20.71 3.83 -7.08
C ILE A 192 -20.90 5.32 -6.88
N THR A 193 -19.92 6.11 -7.29
CA THR A 193 -19.99 7.57 -7.28
C THR A 193 -19.56 8.10 -8.64
N HIS A 194 -20.29 9.07 -9.14
CA HIS A 194 -19.99 9.74 -10.40
C HIS A 194 -19.47 11.15 -10.12
N TYR A 195 -18.28 11.44 -10.62
CA TYR A 195 -17.70 12.77 -10.62
C TYR A 195 -17.51 13.25 -12.06
N ASN A 196 -17.74 14.52 -12.30
CA ASN A 196 -17.50 15.12 -13.61
C ASN A 196 -16.01 15.49 -13.77
N PRO A 197 -15.44 15.40 -14.97
CA PRO A 197 -14.13 15.96 -15.24
C PRO A 197 -14.05 17.44 -14.83
N ASP A 198 -12.88 17.85 -14.31
CA ASP A 198 -12.60 19.20 -13.80
C ASP A 198 -13.44 19.67 -12.60
N GLN A 199 -14.31 18.80 -12.07
CA GLN A 199 -15.03 19.10 -10.84
C GLN A 199 -14.06 19.34 -9.69
N VAL A 200 -14.28 20.44 -8.96
CA VAL A 200 -13.54 20.73 -7.72
C VAL A 200 -14.04 19.82 -6.60
N VAL A 201 -13.11 19.19 -5.91
CA VAL A 201 -13.36 18.35 -4.73
C VAL A 201 -12.34 18.67 -3.64
N TYR A 202 -12.60 18.17 -2.45
CA TYR A 202 -11.75 18.35 -1.28
C TYR A 202 -11.33 16.99 -0.75
N LEU A 203 -10.02 16.81 -0.58
CA LEU A 203 -9.44 15.56 -0.10
C LEU A 203 -9.13 15.65 1.38
N SER A 204 -9.64 14.70 2.15
CA SER A 204 -9.26 14.51 3.55
C SER A 204 -8.33 13.29 3.64
N ILE A 205 -7.15 13.46 4.23
CA ILE A 205 -6.14 12.42 4.35
C ILE A 205 -5.83 12.18 5.83
N ASP A 206 -5.90 10.94 6.27
CA ASP A 206 -5.47 10.55 7.60
C ASP A 206 -3.93 10.51 7.67
N THR A 207 -3.33 11.53 8.28
CA THR A 207 -1.88 11.67 8.38
C THR A 207 -1.22 10.57 9.20
N THR A 208 -1.96 9.88 10.08
CA THR A 208 -1.42 8.75 10.85
C THR A 208 -1.06 7.58 9.95
N LYS A 209 -1.81 7.40 8.86
CA LYS A 209 -1.65 6.31 7.89
C LYS A 209 -0.58 6.58 6.81
N ILE A 210 -0.13 7.82 6.65
CA ILE A 210 0.87 8.18 5.65
C ILE A 210 2.20 7.52 5.99
N ASN A 211 2.86 6.92 4.99
CA ASN A 211 4.26 6.55 5.07
C ASN A 211 5.13 7.72 4.60
N VAL A 212 6.31 7.90 5.20
CA VAL A 212 7.31 8.84 4.70
C VAL A 212 8.60 8.08 4.42
N PHE A 213 9.17 8.31 3.26
CA PHE A 213 10.42 7.70 2.81
C PHE A 213 11.48 8.78 2.59
N ASP A 214 12.74 8.45 2.86
CA ASP A 214 13.87 9.24 2.38
C ASP A 214 14.02 9.04 0.86
N LYS A 215 14.00 10.12 0.09
CA LYS A 215 14.09 10.03 -1.37
C LYS A 215 15.43 9.49 -1.86
N LYS A 216 16.52 9.69 -1.11
CA LYS A 216 17.88 9.28 -1.47
C LYS A 216 18.15 7.81 -1.22
N THR A 217 17.76 7.30 -0.03
CA THR A 217 17.97 5.90 0.37
C THR A 217 16.78 5.02 0.01
N GLU A 218 15.65 5.61 -0.34
CA GLU A 218 14.34 4.98 -0.56
C GLU A 218 13.73 4.30 0.69
N ASN A 219 14.40 4.34 1.83
CA ASN A 219 13.97 3.66 3.05
C ASN A 219 12.79 4.36 3.74
N LEU A 220 11.95 3.56 4.40
CA LEU A 220 10.86 4.05 5.22
C LEU A 220 11.40 4.76 6.47
N ILE A 221 10.99 6.02 6.66
CA ILE A 221 11.33 6.85 7.83
C ILE A 221 10.18 6.87 8.83
N LYS A 222 8.96 7.14 8.36
CA LYS A 222 7.75 7.21 9.19
C LYS A 222 6.81 6.09 8.81
N TYR A 223 6.45 5.27 9.80
CA TYR A 223 5.52 4.17 9.63
C TYR A 223 4.05 4.59 9.84
N SER A 224 3.14 3.83 9.24
CA SER A 224 1.69 3.94 9.45
C SER A 224 1.35 3.46 10.86
N VAL A 225 0.47 4.19 11.55
CA VAL A 225 -0.02 3.84 12.89
C VAL A 225 -1.47 3.39 12.79
N GLU A 226 -1.82 2.30 13.45
CA GLU A 226 -3.19 1.76 13.49
C GLU A 226 -4.13 2.56 14.38
#